data_099a9ff33fcf2593055039579c39f2d5
#
_entry.id   099a9ff33fcf2593055039579c39f2d5
#
_cell.length_a   1.000
_cell.length_b   1.000
_cell.length_c   1.000
_cell.angle_alpha   90.00
_cell.angle_beta   90.00
_cell.angle_gamma   90.00
#
_symmetry.space_group_name_H-M   'P 1'
#
loop_
_entity.id
_entity.type
_entity.pdbx_description
1 polymer ?
#
loop_
_entity_poly.entity_id
_entity_poly.type
_entity_poly.pdbx_seq_one_letter_code
_entity_poly.pdbx_strand_id
1 'polypeptide(L)'
;SALDIPLDQLGATAMRGERPVKISTTCTVFAESEVLSWLGKGKKIEDVLLGVHQSIGARSVGLLRRVGVTDQVTFTGGVARNPAMIAALESRLDLKLNVSEESHFMGAIGAALFALDRILASRIPVAEALTGADGKEATA
;
A
#
# COMPACT_ATOMS: atom_id res chain seq x y z
N SER A 1 -12.79 2.50 -18.06
CA SER A 1 -12.03 1.32 -17.66
C SER A 1 -12.54 0.13 -18.47
N ALA A 2 -11.69 -0.85 -18.77
CA ALA A 2 -12.06 -2.01 -19.58
C ALA A 2 -13.16 -2.91 -18.93
N LEU A 3 -13.44 -2.71 -17.65
CA LEU A 3 -14.36 -3.53 -16.86
C LEU A 3 -15.62 -2.79 -16.41
N ASP A 4 -15.74 -1.49 -16.65
CA ASP A 4 -16.84 -0.63 -16.19
C ASP A 4 -17.19 -0.75 -14.69
N ILE A 5 -16.23 -1.16 -13.86
CA ILE A 5 -16.38 -1.26 -12.40
C ILE A 5 -15.58 -0.11 -11.76
N PRO A 6 -16.21 0.69 -10.89
CA PRO A 6 -15.53 1.70 -10.11
C PRO A 6 -14.43 1.09 -9.24
N LEU A 7 -13.31 1.83 -9.04
CA LEU A 7 -12.14 1.33 -8.32
C LEU A 7 -12.46 0.90 -6.87
N ASP A 8 -13.33 1.62 -6.22
CA ASP A 8 -13.79 1.35 -4.85
C ASP A 8 -14.67 0.10 -4.74
N GLN A 9 -15.28 -0.34 -5.84
CA GLN A 9 -16.11 -1.53 -5.89
C GLN A 9 -15.36 -2.80 -6.32
N LEU A 10 -14.13 -2.67 -6.84
CA LEU A 10 -13.35 -3.83 -7.33
C LEU A 10 -13.14 -4.87 -6.23
N GLY A 11 -12.77 -4.44 -5.03
CA GLY A 11 -12.55 -5.34 -3.90
C GLY A 11 -13.81 -6.06 -3.47
N ALA A 12 -14.91 -5.33 -3.28
CA ALA A 12 -16.19 -5.91 -2.89
C ALA A 12 -16.73 -6.88 -3.97
N THR A 13 -16.51 -6.57 -5.25
CA THR A 13 -16.89 -7.46 -6.36
C THR A 13 -16.04 -8.73 -6.33
N ALA A 14 -14.74 -8.64 -6.15
CA ALA A 14 -13.87 -9.81 -6.06
C ALA A 14 -14.24 -10.73 -4.88
N MET A 15 -14.67 -10.17 -3.74
CA MET A 15 -15.09 -10.95 -2.57
C MET A 15 -16.34 -11.81 -2.79
N ARG A 16 -17.11 -11.57 -3.85
CA ARG A 16 -18.26 -12.41 -4.26
C ARG A 16 -17.84 -13.60 -5.14
N GLY A 17 -16.56 -13.65 -5.57
CA GLY A 17 -16.04 -14.77 -6.37
C GLY A 17 -15.94 -16.06 -5.55
N GLU A 18 -16.25 -17.18 -6.17
CA GLU A 18 -16.21 -18.52 -5.55
C GLU A 18 -15.15 -19.42 -6.19
N ARG A 19 -14.87 -19.21 -7.47
CA ARG A 19 -13.98 -20.05 -8.28
C ARG A 19 -12.93 -19.22 -8.99
N PRO A 20 -11.90 -18.75 -8.26
CA PRO A 20 -10.90 -17.86 -8.82
C PRO A 20 -10.22 -18.46 -10.04
N VAL A 21 -10.07 -17.68 -11.09
CA VAL A 21 -9.27 -18.08 -12.25
C VAL A 21 -7.79 -17.91 -11.94
N LYS A 22 -6.94 -18.70 -12.57
CA LYS A 22 -5.50 -18.55 -12.45
C LYS A 22 -5.03 -17.42 -13.35
N ILE A 23 -4.45 -16.37 -12.78
CA ILE A 23 -3.86 -15.24 -13.51
C ILE A 23 -2.33 -15.36 -13.46
N SER A 24 -1.68 -15.12 -14.60
CA SER A 24 -0.22 -15.08 -14.68
C SER A 24 0.34 -13.93 -13.86
N THR A 25 1.43 -14.17 -13.14
CA THR A 25 2.12 -13.16 -12.32
C THR A 25 3.30 -12.50 -13.04
N THR A 26 3.56 -12.87 -14.29
CA THR A 26 4.83 -12.55 -14.96
C THR A 26 4.90 -11.08 -15.40
N CYS A 27 3.82 -10.51 -15.93
CA CYS A 27 3.79 -9.13 -16.43
C CYS A 27 2.38 -8.56 -16.36
N THR A 28 2.27 -7.30 -15.91
CA THR A 28 0.98 -6.61 -15.78
C THR A 28 0.26 -6.45 -17.12
N VAL A 29 1.00 -6.21 -18.21
CA VAL A 29 0.42 -6.05 -19.56
C VAL A 29 -0.23 -7.36 -20.02
N PHE A 30 0.43 -8.49 -19.80
CA PHE A 30 -0.14 -9.80 -20.13
C PHE A 30 -1.29 -10.19 -19.21
N ALA A 31 -1.26 -9.72 -17.95
CA ALA A 31 -2.37 -9.94 -17.01
C ALA A 31 -3.67 -9.26 -17.48
N GLU A 32 -3.61 -8.07 -18.07
CA GLU A 32 -4.78 -7.42 -18.66
C GLU A 32 -5.39 -8.25 -19.79
N SER A 33 -4.56 -8.70 -20.74
CA SER A 33 -4.99 -9.56 -21.84
C SER A 33 -5.58 -10.88 -21.32
N GLU A 34 -5.01 -11.45 -20.28
CA GLU A 34 -5.47 -12.68 -19.64
C GLU A 34 -6.84 -12.49 -18.98
N VAL A 35 -7.07 -11.36 -18.28
CA VAL A 35 -8.36 -10.96 -17.70
C VAL A 35 -9.43 -10.91 -18.80
N LEU A 36 -9.16 -10.19 -19.89
CA LEU A 36 -10.07 -10.08 -21.02
C LEU A 36 -10.36 -11.45 -21.67
N SER A 37 -9.35 -12.30 -21.78
CA SER A 37 -9.50 -13.67 -22.28
C SER A 37 -10.43 -14.52 -21.42
N TRP A 38 -10.31 -14.43 -20.08
CA TRP A 38 -11.19 -15.16 -19.17
C TRP A 38 -12.65 -14.67 -19.26
N LEU A 39 -12.86 -13.35 -19.38
CA LEU A 39 -14.19 -12.79 -19.58
C LEU A 39 -14.78 -13.23 -20.93
N GLY A 40 -13.99 -13.21 -21.99
CA GLY A 40 -14.38 -13.72 -23.32
C GLY A 40 -14.74 -15.21 -23.34
N LYS A 41 -14.20 -15.99 -22.41
CA LYS A 41 -14.56 -17.40 -22.18
C LYS A 41 -15.80 -17.57 -21.28
N GLY A 42 -16.49 -16.49 -20.92
CA GLY A 42 -17.73 -16.51 -20.12
C GLY A 42 -17.49 -16.75 -18.63
N LYS A 43 -16.28 -16.52 -18.10
CA LYS A 43 -16.06 -16.55 -16.65
C LYS A 43 -16.69 -15.34 -15.99
N LYS A 44 -17.26 -15.55 -14.79
CA LYS A 44 -17.84 -14.46 -14.00
C LYS A 44 -16.76 -13.45 -13.63
N ILE A 45 -17.11 -12.17 -13.66
CA ILE A 45 -16.18 -11.09 -13.34
C ILE A 45 -15.64 -11.20 -11.91
N GLU A 46 -16.48 -11.64 -10.97
CA GLU A 46 -16.12 -11.87 -9.57
C GLU A 46 -15.00 -12.89 -9.46
N ASP A 47 -15.08 -14.01 -10.18
CA ASP A 47 -14.07 -15.07 -10.19
C ASP A 47 -12.76 -14.60 -10.82
N VAL A 48 -12.85 -13.79 -11.87
CA VAL A 48 -11.69 -13.20 -12.53
C VAL A 48 -10.99 -12.21 -11.60
N LEU A 49 -11.76 -11.29 -10.99
CA LEU A 49 -11.21 -10.31 -10.04
C LEU A 49 -10.63 -10.99 -8.80
N LEU A 50 -11.27 -12.03 -8.27
CA LEU A 50 -10.71 -12.80 -7.15
C LEU A 50 -9.38 -13.41 -7.55
N GLY A 51 -9.26 -13.99 -8.75
CA GLY A 51 -8.00 -14.54 -9.27
C GLY A 51 -6.90 -13.49 -9.40
N VAL A 52 -7.24 -12.28 -9.85
CA VAL A 52 -6.31 -11.14 -9.91
C VAL A 52 -5.77 -10.80 -8.52
N HIS A 53 -6.64 -10.61 -7.52
CA HIS A 53 -6.22 -10.28 -6.16
C HIS A 53 -5.35 -11.37 -5.54
N GLN A 54 -5.72 -12.64 -5.75
CA GLN A 54 -4.91 -13.78 -5.28
C GLN A 54 -3.53 -13.84 -5.93
N SER A 55 -3.42 -13.49 -7.22
CA SER A 55 -2.17 -13.44 -7.95
C SER A 55 -1.24 -12.34 -7.41
N ILE A 56 -1.79 -11.13 -7.19
CA ILE A 56 -1.07 -10.00 -6.59
C ILE A 56 -0.62 -10.36 -5.17
N GLY A 57 -1.51 -10.92 -4.36
CA GLY A 57 -1.21 -11.37 -3.00
C GLY A 57 -0.07 -12.39 -2.95
N ALA A 58 -0.07 -13.36 -3.89
CA ALA A 58 1.00 -14.36 -4.00
C ALA A 58 2.37 -13.72 -4.24
N ARG A 59 2.42 -12.76 -5.16
CA ARG A 59 3.66 -12.04 -5.50
C ARG A 59 4.15 -11.19 -4.33
N SER A 60 3.24 -10.44 -3.71
CA SER A 60 3.55 -9.58 -2.56
C SER A 60 4.10 -10.38 -1.40
N VAL A 61 3.46 -11.49 -1.03
CA VAL A 61 3.93 -12.38 0.04
C VAL A 61 5.27 -13.03 -0.31
N GLY A 62 5.47 -13.39 -1.57
CA GLY A 62 6.78 -13.89 -2.03
C GLY A 62 7.92 -12.89 -1.83
N LEU A 63 7.64 -11.58 -1.99
CA LEU A 63 8.61 -10.51 -1.72
C LEU A 63 8.80 -10.28 -0.21
N LEU A 64 7.71 -10.24 0.55
CA LEU A 64 7.75 -10.06 2.01
C LEU A 64 8.57 -11.16 2.70
N ARG A 65 8.41 -12.42 2.28
CA ARG A 65 9.18 -13.54 2.85
C ARG A 65 10.69 -13.42 2.64
N ARG A 66 11.15 -12.66 1.65
CA ARG A 66 12.59 -12.45 1.41
C ARG A 66 13.23 -11.51 2.45
N VAL A 67 12.44 -10.60 3.01
CA VAL A 67 12.90 -9.65 4.04
C VAL A 67 12.56 -10.11 5.45
N GLY A 68 11.80 -11.20 5.57
CA GLY A 68 11.28 -11.72 6.83
C GLY A 68 9.90 -11.14 7.17
N VAL A 69 9.06 -11.98 7.77
CA VAL A 69 7.71 -11.62 8.23
C VAL A 69 7.67 -11.91 9.73
N THR A 70 7.22 -10.95 10.51
CA THR A 70 6.98 -11.07 11.95
C THR A 70 5.49 -11.32 12.22
N ASP A 71 5.13 -11.57 13.47
CA ASP A 71 3.74 -11.86 13.88
C ASP A 71 2.79 -10.67 13.68
N GLN A 72 3.34 -9.48 13.47
CA GLN A 72 2.57 -8.26 13.21
C GLN A 72 2.99 -7.63 11.88
N VAL A 73 2.04 -7.53 10.97
CA VAL A 73 2.21 -6.87 9.67
C VAL A 73 1.19 -5.76 9.52
N THR A 74 1.66 -4.56 9.23
CA THR A 74 0.80 -3.39 8.97
C THR A 74 0.72 -3.15 7.47
N PHE A 75 -0.49 -2.97 6.96
CA PHE A 75 -0.74 -2.67 5.55
C PHE A 75 -1.28 -1.26 5.38
N THR A 76 -0.56 -0.41 4.66
CA THR A 76 -0.87 1.01 4.48
C THR A 76 -0.94 1.39 3.00
N GLY A 77 -1.44 2.60 2.73
CA GLY A 77 -1.61 3.12 1.38
C GLY A 77 -3.01 2.91 0.84
N GLY A 78 -3.28 3.42 -0.37
CA GLY A 78 -4.61 3.40 -0.98
C GLY A 78 -5.17 1.99 -1.21
N VAL A 79 -4.30 1.02 -1.48
CA VAL A 79 -4.68 -0.39 -1.69
C VAL A 79 -5.14 -1.07 -0.39
N ALA A 80 -4.76 -0.56 0.77
CA ALA A 80 -5.24 -1.05 2.05
C ALA A 80 -6.76 -0.83 2.29
N ARG A 81 -7.41 -0.04 1.44
CA ARG A 81 -8.88 0.11 1.42
C ARG A 81 -9.60 -1.00 0.65
N ASN A 82 -8.86 -1.88 -0.03
CA ASN A 82 -9.45 -2.94 -0.85
C ASN A 82 -9.57 -4.23 -0.03
N PRO A 83 -10.81 -4.67 0.32
CA PRO A 83 -11.02 -5.83 1.18
C PRO A 83 -10.53 -7.15 0.56
N ALA A 84 -10.61 -7.31 -0.75
CA ALA A 84 -10.12 -8.51 -1.41
C ALA A 84 -8.59 -8.61 -1.40
N MET A 85 -7.89 -7.46 -1.40
CA MET A 85 -6.44 -7.45 -1.27
C MET A 85 -6.00 -7.81 0.15
N ILE A 86 -6.69 -7.27 1.15
CA ILE A 86 -6.48 -7.64 2.56
C ILE A 86 -6.68 -9.15 2.73
N ALA A 87 -7.82 -9.68 2.30
CA ALA A 87 -8.13 -11.10 2.40
C ALA A 87 -7.11 -12.00 1.68
N ALA A 88 -6.65 -11.59 0.49
CA ALA A 88 -5.65 -12.33 -0.28
C ALA A 88 -4.27 -12.38 0.41
N LEU A 89 -3.87 -11.30 1.08
CA LEU A 89 -2.63 -11.25 1.85
C LEU A 89 -2.74 -12.04 3.16
N GLU A 90 -3.80 -11.83 3.94
CA GLU A 90 -4.05 -12.53 5.21
C GLU A 90 -4.08 -14.05 5.02
N SER A 91 -4.84 -14.53 4.02
CA SER A 91 -4.91 -15.96 3.70
C SER A 91 -3.57 -16.61 3.35
N ARG A 92 -2.63 -15.84 2.79
CA ARG A 92 -1.31 -16.37 2.40
C ARG A 92 -0.24 -16.22 3.46
N LEU A 93 -0.39 -15.24 4.33
CA LEU A 93 0.51 -15.01 5.46
C LEU A 93 0.11 -15.84 6.68
N ASP A 94 -1.14 -16.33 6.71
CA ASP A 94 -1.76 -17.01 7.85
C ASP A 94 -1.75 -16.13 9.11
N LEU A 95 -1.98 -14.82 8.92
CA LEU A 95 -2.06 -13.83 10.00
C LEU A 95 -3.02 -12.71 9.63
N LYS A 96 -3.47 -11.96 10.64
CA LYS A 96 -4.27 -10.76 10.45
C LYS A 96 -3.39 -9.55 10.21
N LEU A 97 -3.78 -8.71 9.24
CA LEU A 97 -3.10 -7.46 8.95
C LEU A 97 -3.62 -6.33 9.84
N ASN A 98 -2.72 -5.51 10.34
CA ASN A 98 -3.08 -4.24 10.97
C ASN A 98 -3.45 -3.23 9.87
N VAL A 99 -4.72 -2.92 9.75
CA VAL A 99 -5.26 -1.93 8.81
C VAL A 99 -6.16 -0.99 9.58
N SER A 100 -5.94 0.32 9.47
CA SER A 100 -6.82 1.36 10.00
C SER A 100 -7.61 2.04 8.90
N GLU A 101 -8.69 2.73 9.25
CA GLU A 101 -9.46 3.55 8.30
C GLU A 101 -8.59 4.62 7.64
N GLU A 102 -7.57 5.10 8.35
CA GLU A 102 -6.64 6.14 7.92
C GLU A 102 -5.39 5.58 7.21
N SER A 103 -5.32 4.27 6.98
CA SER A 103 -4.15 3.61 6.38
C SER A 103 -3.67 4.25 5.07
N HIS A 104 -4.57 4.86 4.31
CA HIS A 104 -4.25 5.53 3.05
C HIS A 104 -3.54 6.88 3.25
N PHE A 105 -3.60 7.49 4.45
CA PHE A 105 -2.92 8.74 4.77
C PHE A 105 -1.57 8.54 5.48
N MET A 106 -1.18 7.32 5.83
CA MET A 106 0.03 7.07 6.63
C MET A 106 1.31 7.67 6.04
N GLY A 107 1.43 7.68 4.71
CA GLY A 107 2.55 8.35 4.02
C GLY A 107 2.57 9.88 4.25
N ALA A 108 1.41 10.52 4.18
CA ALA A 108 1.29 11.97 4.41
C ALA A 108 1.53 12.31 5.89
N ILE A 109 1.01 11.53 6.82
CA ILE A 109 1.23 11.69 8.27
C ILE A 109 2.73 11.55 8.58
N GLY A 110 3.38 10.50 8.05
CA GLY A 110 4.82 10.30 8.21
C GLY A 110 5.65 11.48 7.67
N ALA A 111 5.32 11.97 6.47
CA ALA A 111 5.99 13.13 5.89
C ALA A 111 5.82 14.39 6.75
N ALA A 112 4.63 14.63 7.30
CA ALA A 112 4.36 15.75 8.19
C ALA A 112 5.16 15.66 9.50
N LEU A 113 5.26 14.47 10.09
CA LEU A 113 6.07 14.23 11.29
C LEU A 113 7.56 14.47 11.02
N PHE A 114 8.11 13.96 9.92
CA PHE A 114 9.50 14.24 9.53
C PHE A 114 9.75 15.73 9.28
N ALA A 115 8.82 16.46 8.66
CA ALA A 115 8.94 17.90 8.48
C ALA A 115 8.95 18.64 9.82
N LEU A 116 8.08 18.24 10.75
CA LEU A 116 8.04 18.80 12.10
C LEU A 116 9.36 18.56 12.85
N ASP A 117 9.86 17.34 12.85
CA ASP A 117 11.13 16.98 13.51
C ASP A 117 12.29 17.81 12.96
N ARG A 118 12.35 18.01 11.64
CA ARG A 118 13.39 18.85 11.01
C ARG A 118 13.29 20.31 11.43
N ILE A 119 12.06 20.87 11.53
CA ILE A 119 11.86 22.24 11.96
C ILE A 119 12.27 22.39 13.44
N LEU A 120 11.89 21.46 14.30
CA LEU A 120 12.25 21.47 15.71
C LEU A 120 13.77 21.35 15.90
N ALA A 121 14.40 20.44 15.18
CA ALA A 121 15.87 20.29 15.21
C ALA A 121 16.62 21.52 14.69
N SER A 122 16.08 22.22 13.68
CA SER A 122 16.69 23.44 13.15
C SER A 122 16.46 24.70 14.00
N ARG A 123 15.49 24.67 14.92
CA ARG A 123 15.25 25.78 15.86
C ARG A 123 16.20 25.78 17.06
N ILE A 124 16.86 24.68 17.35
CA ILE A 124 17.82 24.57 18.46
C ILE A 124 19.07 25.44 18.25
N PRO A 125 19.66 25.59 17.02
CA PRO A 125 20.83 26.46 16.81
C PRO A 125 20.51 27.96 16.74
N VAL A 126 19.27 28.37 16.48
CA VAL A 126 18.91 29.80 16.33
C VAL A 126 19.00 30.54 17.68
N ALA A 127 18.75 29.88 18.81
CA ALA A 127 18.91 30.46 20.11
C ALA A 127 20.39 30.70 20.45
N GLU A 128 21.30 29.84 20.05
CA GLU A 128 22.76 30.02 20.23
C GLU A 128 23.33 31.11 19.30
N ALA A 129 22.80 31.21 18.08
CA ALA A 129 23.23 32.26 17.14
C ALA A 129 22.81 33.68 17.53
N LEU A 130 21.71 33.81 18.30
CA LEU A 130 21.22 35.09 18.81
C LEU A 130 21.96 35.54 20.09
N THR A 131 22.54 34.60 20.84
CA THR A 131 23.33 34.91 22.06
C THR A 131 24.83 35.12 21.77
N GLY A 132 25.30 34.73 20.59
CA GLY A 132 26.69 34.91 20.17
C GLY A 132 27.01 36.23 19.43
N ALA A 133 26.01 37.09 19.17
CA ALA A 133 26.20 38.31 18.38
C ALA A 133 26.53 39.57 19.21
N ASP A 134 26.48 39.50 20.55
CA ASP A 134 26.73 40.65 21.42
C ASP A 134 28.11 40.58 22.12
N GLY A 135 29.19 40.42 21.36
CA GLY A 135 30.51 40.31 21.94
C GLY A 135 31.70 40.76 21.09
N LYS A 136 31.53 41.72 20.18
CA LYS A 136 32.67 42.46 19.61
C LYS A 136 32.35 43.93 19.48
N GLU A 137 32.40 44.64 20.60
CA GLU A 137 32.66 46.07 20.57
C GLU A 137 34.07 46.32 20.04
N ALA A 138 34.16 47.17 19.06
CA ALA A 138 35.37 47.72 18.50
C ALA A 138 36.11 48.53 19.55
N THR A 139 37.34 48.18 19.84
CA THR A 139 38.33 49.10 20.40
C THR A 139 39.35 49.45 19.34
N ALA A 140 39.46 50.77 19.13
CA ALA A 140 40.25 51.58 18.25
C ALA A 140 41.70 51.12 17.95
#